data_016f5556918dd7a5ee2ab820b17890e5
#
_entry.id   016f5556918dd7a5ee2ab820b17890e5
#
_cell.length_a   1.000
_cell.length_b   1.000
_cell.length_c   1.000
_cell.angle_alpha   90.00
_cell.angle_beta   90.00
_cell.angle_gamma   90.00
#
_symmetry.space_group_name_H-M   'P 1'
#
loop_
_entity.id
_entity.type
_entity.pdbx_description
1 polymer ?
#
loop_
_entity_poly.entity_id
_entity_poly.type
_entity_poly.pdbx_seq_one_letter_code
_entity_poly.pdbx_strand_id
1 'polypeptide(L)'
;MESLNPVQAYLILLLGAKNYEPVRGKVWLQKEMFLIVRNVEKLRDEVDYEPYFIGPYSETVDVAVEQAENMRLIKSTEEGFVLTDLGKKIFKKLVEMARKETLELVEEVKSELNDLDEDELLAYIYFTFPEMAKESRKIEEIKKRRVPLAIRLYKKGKISLSKAAEIAGMSIKSFMDVLRKKGVLIPLK
;
A
#
# COMPACT_ATOMS: atom_id res chain seq x y z
N MET A 1 3.74 6.93 29.88
CA MET A 1 3.59 6.85 28.41
C MET A 1 2.73 5.63 28.17
N GLU A 2 1.50 5.81 27.67
CA GLU A 2 0.71 4.67 27.23
C GLU A 2 1.54 3.90 26.19
N SER A 3 1.63 2.59 26.37
CA SER A 3 2.35 1.75 25.42
C SER A 3 1.56 1.70 24.12
N LEU A 4 2.20 1.97 22.97
CA LEU A 4 1.60 1.78 21.68
C LEU A 4 1.18 0.32 21.50
N ASN A 5 -0.02 0.10 20.95
CA ASN A 5 -0.39 -1.23 20.49
C ASN A 5 0.36 -1.58 19.18
N PRO A 6 0.41 -2.84 18.77
CA PRO A 6 1.14 -3.25 17.57
C PRO A 6 0.71 -2.50 16.30
N VAL A 7 -0.60 -2.25 16.12
CA VAL A 7 -1.12 -1.56 14.93
C VAL A 7 -0.61 -0.12 14.87
N GLN A 8 -0.63 0.59 16.01
CA GLN A 8 -0.09 1.94 16.12
C GLN A 8 1.43 1.97 15.86
N ALA A 9 2.17 0.99 16.37
CA ALA A 9 3.61 0.90 16.11
C ALA A 9 3.92 0.77 14.62
N TYR A 10 3.23 -0.12 13.91
CA TYR A 10 3.40 -0.26 12.46
C TYR A 10 2.91 0.96 11.67
N LEU A 11 1.85 1.63 12.11
CA LEU A 11 1.40 2.91 11.53
C LEU A 11 2.51 3.98 11.65
N ILE A 12 3.15 4.11 12.81
CA ILE A 12 4.26 5.06 13.00
C ILE A 12 5.47 4.68 12.14
N LEU A 13 5.80 3.38 12.04
CA LEU A 13 6.87 2.91 11.16
C LEU A 13 6.57 3.24 9.69
N LEU A 14 5.35 3.01 9.24
CA LEU A 14 4.91 3.34 7.88
C LEU A 14 5.05 4.84 7.59
N LEU A 15 4.57 5.69 8.47
CA LEU A 15 4.64 7.15 8.28
C LEU A 15 6.07 7.67 8.35
N GLY A 16 6.97 7.01 9.09
CA GLY A 16 8.39 7.37 9.18
C GLY A 16 9.25 6.85 8.03
N ALA A 17 8.82 5.83 7.30
CA ALA A 17 9.54 5.26 6.17
C ALA A 17 9.74 6.27 5.03
N LYS A 18 10.68 5.99 4.10
CA LYS A 18 11.04 6.88 2.98
C LYS A 18 11.30 8.33 3.42
N ASN A 19 12.15 8.49 4.44
CA ASN A 19 12.50 9.81 4.97
C ASN A 19 11.29 10.68 5.36
N TYR A 20 10.30 10.07 6.00
CA TYR A 20 9.07 10.75 6.44
C TYR A 20 8.19 11.27 5.31
N GLU A 21 8.28 10.66 4.12
CA GLU A 21 7.38 11.01 3.02
C GLU A 21 5.92 10.86 3.48
N PRO A 22 5.03 11.86 3.21
CA PRO A 22 3.62 11.75 3.58
C PRO A 22 2.96 10.53 2.95
N VAL A 23 2.08 9.83 3.69
CA VAL A 23 1.15 8.88 3.08
C VAL A 23 -0.03 9.65 2.52
N ARG A 24 -0.25 9.59 1.21
CA ARG A 24 -1.06 10.51 0.39
C ARG A 24 -2.52 10.66 0.81
N GLY A 25 -3.04 9.78 1.67
CA GLY A 25 -4.40 9.88 2.19
C GLY A 25 -4.93 8.54 2.70
N LYS A 26 -6.17 8.56 3.15
CA LYS A 26 -6.81 7.40 3.79
C LYS A 26 -6.86 6.16 2.90
N VAL A 27 -7.05 6.35 1.59
CA VAL A 27 -7.08 5.22 0.63
C VAL A 27 -5.72 4.53 0.60
N TRP A 28 -4.62 5.29 0.45
CA TRP A 28 -3.26 4.75 0.47
C TRP A 28 -2.92 4.12 1.82
N LEU A 29 -3.18 4.82 2.90
CA LEU A 29 -2.90 4.33 4.26
C LEU A 29 -3.56 2.97 4.52
N GLN A 30 -4.83 2.81 4.17
CA GLN A 30 -5.55 1.55 4.30
C GLN A 30 -4.94 0.42 3.46
N LYS A 31 -4.47 0.69 2.23
CA LYS A 31 -3.87 -0.34 1.35
C LYS A 31 -2.44 -0.67 1.74
N GLU A 32 -1.65 0.31 2.16
CA GLU A 32 -0.30 0.09 2.67
C GLU A 32 -0.34 -0.72 3.96
N MET A 33 -1.19 -0.34 4.92
CA MET A 33 -1.41 -1.12 6.14
C MET A 33 -1.96 -2.52 5.85
N PHE A 34 -2.86 -2.68 4.88
CA PHE A 34 -3.35 -4.00 4.44
C PHE A 34 -2.21 -4.93 4.01
N LEU A 35 -1.27 -4.44 3.20
CA LEU A 35 -0.12 -5.25 2.79
C LEU A 35 0.81 -5.56 3.97
N ILE A 36 1.03 -4.61 4.89
CA ILE A 36 1.82 -4.84 6.09
C ILE A 36 1.16 -5.93 6.95
N VAL A 37 -0.14 -5.80 7.25
CA VAL A 37 -0.88 -6.78 8.06
C VAL A 37 -0.84 -8.17 7.45
N ARG A 38 -0.99 -8.30 6.14
CA ARG A 38 -0.89 -9.62 5.46
C ARG A 38 0.47 -10.30 5.62
N ASN A 39 1.53 -9.53 5.78
CA ASN A 39 2.91 -10.04 5.88
C ASN A 39 3.42 -10.15 7.31
N VAL A 40 2.66 -9.67 8.32
CA VAL A 40 3.03 -9.71 9.73
C VAL A 40 2.05 -10.61 10.50
N GLU A 41 2.51 -11.80 10.91
CA GLU A 41 1.67 -12.80 11.58
C GLU A 41 0.91 -12.24 12.79
N LYS A 42 1.61 -11.53 13.68
CA LYS A 42 0.99 -10.93 14.87
C LYS A 42 -0.12 -9.92 14.55
N LEU A 43 -0.02 -9.19 13.44
CA LEU A 43 -1.05 -8.23 13.05
C LEU A 43 -2.25 -8.93 12.41
N ARG A 44 -2.07 -10.06 11.75
CA ARG A 44 -3.19 -10.82 11.14
C ARG A 44 -4.19 -11.31 12.17
N ASP A 45 -3.74 -11.56 13.40
CA ASP A 45 -4.61 -12.00 14.50
C ASP A 45 -5.33 -10.83 15.19
N GLU A 46 -4.85 -9.61 15.00
CA GLU A 46 -5.35 -8.41 15.66
C GLU A 46 -6.16 -7.49 14.73
N VAL A 47 -6.00 -7.63 13.41
CA VAL A 47 -6.55 -6.69 12.41
C VAL A 47 -7.33 -7.44 11.34
N ASP A 48 -8.63 -7.27 11.37
CA ASP A 48 -9.51 -7.74 10.31
C ASP A 48 -9.58 -6.73 9.17
N TYR A 49 -9.46 -7.23 7.96
CA TYR A 49 -9.70 -6.50 6.72
C TYR A 49 -10.86 -7.11 5.97
N GLU A 50 -11.79 -6.28 5.56
CA GLU A 50 -12.95 -6.68 4.77
C GLU A 50 -12.99 -5.95 3.41
N PRO A 51 -13.65 -6.54 2.39
CA PRO A 51 -13.95 -5.81 1.18
C PRO A 51 -14.90 -4.65 1.46
N TYR A 52 -14.60 -3.47 0.91
CA TYR A 52 -15.38 -2.27 1.12
C TYR A 52 -15.46 -1.43 -0.15
N PHE A 53 -16.09 -0.25 -0.10
CA PHE A 53 -16.40 0.61 -1.26
C PHE A 53 -15.20 0.98 -2.14
N ILE A 54 -14.00 0.97 -1.59
CA ILE A 54 -12.74 1.25 -2.32
C ILE A 54 -11.69 0.20 -1.96
N GLY A 55 -12.07 -1.10 -2.02
CA GLY A 55 -11.18 -2.23 -1.72
C GLY A 55 -10.99 -2.48 -0.21
N PRO A 56 -9.90 -3.13 0.21
CA PRO A 56 -9.71 -3.55 1.60
C PRO A 56 -9.79 -2.37 2.56
N TYR A 57 -10.55 -2.57 3.63
CA TYR A 57 -10.75 -1.60 4.71
C TYR A 57 -10.71 -2.30 6.06
N SER A 58 -10.15 -1.64 7.05
CA SER A 58 -10.13 -2.08 8.45
C SER A 58 -10.53 -0.93 9.37
N GLU A 59 -11.57 -1.16 10.17
CA GLU A 59 -11.97 -0.24 11.22
C GLU A 59 -10.89 -0.16 12.31
N THR A 60 -10.23 -1.28 12.62
CA THR A 60 -9.11 -1.31 13.58
C THR A 60 -7.98 -0.35 13.19
N VAL A 61 -7.66 -0.29 11.90
CA VAL A 61 -6.66 0.67 11.38
C VAL A 61 -7.16 2.10 11.47
N ASP A 62 -8.43 2.37 11.15
CA ASP A 62 -9.01 3.70 11.29
C ASP A 62 -8.97 4.19 12.74
N VAL A 63 -9.36 3.34 13.70
CA VAL A 63 -9.28 3.65 15.13
C VAL A 63 -7.83 3.91 15.57
N ALA A 64 -6.87 3.12 15.06
CA ALA A 64 -5.45 3.34 15.35
C ALA A 64 -4.95 4.70 14.84
N VAL A 65 -5.42 5.13 13.67
CA VAL A 65 -5.12 6.47 13.11
C VAL A 65 -5.69 7.56 14.00
N GLU A 66 -6.98 7.48 14.36
CA GLU A 66 -7.65 8.46 15.24
C GLU A 66 -6.95 8.57 16.61
N GLN A 67 -6.61 7.43 17.20
CA GLN A 67 -5.88 7.39 18.47
C GLN A 67 -4.48 8.03 18.34
N ALA A 68 -3.74 7.75 17.26
CA ALA A 68 -2.43 8.33 17.02
C ALA A 68 -2.51 9.86 16.79
N GLU A 69 -3.58 10.37 16.17
CA GLU A 69 -3.86 11.81 16.05
C GLU A 69 -4.16 12.43 17.43
N ASN A 70 -5.02 11.79 18.24
CA ASN A 70 -5.34 12.23 19.60
C ASN A 70 -4.11 12.24 20.52
N MET A 71 -3.20 11.27 20.36
CA MET A 71 -1.89 11.23 21.02
C MET A 71 -0.89 12.24 20.45
N ARG A 72 -1.25 13.00 19.41
CA ARG A 72 -0.40 13.96 18.70
C ARG A 72 0.87 13.33 18.12
N LEU A 73 0.82 12.06 17.74
CA LEU A 73 1.93 11.38 17.08
C LEU A 73 1.92 11.61 15.57
N ILE A 74 0.74 11.71 15.00
CA ILE A 74 0.52 11.98 13.59
C ILE A 74 -0.41 13.16 13.39
N LYS A 75 -0.45 13.69 12.19
CA LYS A 75 -1.42 14.69 11.76
C LYS A 75 -1.76 14.54 10.29
N SER A 76 -2.97 14.90 9.91
CA SER A 76 -3.38 15.07 8.53
C SER A 76 -2.96 16.44 7.99
N THR A 77 -2.49 16.49 6.74
CA THR A 77 -2.10 17.69 5.99
C THR A 77 -2.68 17.64 4.59
N GLU A 78 -2.52 18.68 3.79
CA GLU A 78 -2.91 18.66 2.36
C GLU A 78 -2.13 17.61 1.55
N GLU A 79 -0.91 17.29 1.96
CA GLU A 79 -0.07 16.27 1.31
C GLU A 79 -0.39 14.83 1.77
N GLY A 80 -1.12 14.68 2.88
CA GLY A 80 -1.47 13.40 3.48
C GLY A 80 -1.14 13.30 4.97
N PHE A 81 -1.03 12.08 5.46
CA PHE A 81 -0.68 11.81 6.86
C PHE A 81 0.84 11.88 7.07
N VAL A 82 1.25 12.59 8.13
CA VAL A 82 2.66 12.77 8.49
C VAL A 82 2.89 12.59 9.99
N LEU A 83 4.11 12.25 10.37
CA LEU A 83 4.53 12.27 11.78
C LEU A 83 4.69 13.70 12.28
N THR A 84 4.24 13.94 13.52
CA THR A 84 4.63 15.14 14.27
C THR A 84 6.06 15.01 14.80
N ASP A 85 6.60 16.07 15.45
CA ASP A 85 7.91 15.96 16.09
C ASP A 85 7.94 14.92 17.22
N LEU A 86 6.83 14.76 17.93
CA LEU A 86 6.68 13.68 18.91
C LEU A 86 6.65 12.32 18.23
N GLY A 87 5.88 12.18 17.15
CA GLY A 87 5.84 10.95 16.34
C GLY A 87 7.20 10.56 15.79
N LYS A 88 8.00 11.53 15.31
CA LYS A 88 9.37 11.27 14.84
C LYS A 88 10.30 10.77 15.96
N LYS A 89 10.14 11.27 17.19
CA LYS A 89 10.89 10.76 18.34
C LYS A 89 10.51 9.31 18.67
N ILE A 90 9.22 8.99 18.60
CA ILE A 90 8.72 7.61 18.78
C ILE A 90 9.21 6.71 17.65
N PHE A 91 9.13 7.15 16.41
CA PHE A 91 9.63 6.41 15.25
C PHE A 91 11.10 6.00 15.42
N LYS A 92 11.99 6.91 15.83
CA LYS A 92 13.41 6.59 16.07
C LYS A 92 13.58 5.48 17.09
N LYS A 93 12.82 5.51 18.18
CA LYS A 93 12.86 4.43 19.20
C LYS A 93 12.32 3.10 18.64
N LEU A 94 11.26 3.14 17.85
CA LEU A 94 10.73 1.94 17.20
C LEU A 94 11.75 1.31 16.24
N VAL A 95 12.46 2.14 15.47
CA VAL A 95 13.52 1.67 14.55
C VAL A 95 14.64 0.96 15.29
N GLU A 96 15.07 1.47 16.47
CA GLU A 96 16.10 0.84 17.31
C GLU A 96 15.67 -0.54 17.85
N MET A 97 14.37 -0.75 18.02
CA MET A 97 13.79 -1.99 18.58
C MET A 97 13.29 -2.96 17.51
N ALA A 98 13.02 -2.48 16.32
CA ALA A 98 12.43 -3.27 15.23
C ALA A 98 13.45 -4.23 14.63
N ARG A 99 12.96 -5.37 14.14
CA ARG A 99 13.77 -6.28 13.35
C ARG A 99 14.02 -5.66 11.96
N LYS A 100 15.15 -5.99 11.37
CA LYS A 100 15.54 -5.51 10.04
C LYS A 100 14.45 -5.83 8.99
N GLU A 101 13.93 -7.05 9.02
CA GLU A 101 12.90 -7.53 8.10
C GLU A 101 11.60 -6.72 8.21
N THR A 102 11.26 -6.25 9.42
CA THR A 102 10.11 -5.35 9.64
C THR A 102 10.32 -4.01 8.96
N LEU A 103 11.50 -3.42 9.11
CA LEU A 103 11.82 -2.13 8.51
C LEU A 103 11.88 -2.23 6.98
N GLU A 104 12.49 -3.30 6.46
CA GLU A 104 12.53 -3.59 5.02
C GLU A 104 11.12 -3.75 4.43
N LEU A 105 10.25 -4.52 5.09
CA LEU A 105 8.86 -4.70 4.67
C LEU A 105 8.10 -3.36 4.58
N VAL A 106 8.19 -2.54 5.62
CA VAL A 106 7.48 -1.25 5.68
C VAL A 106 8.00 -0.29 4.61
N GLU A 107 9.32 -0.23 4.43
CA GLU A 107 9.98 0.59 3.40
C GLU A 107 9.58 0.13 1.98
N GLU A 108 9.55 -1.19 1.74
CA GLU A 108 9.14 -1.80 0.47
C GLU A 108 7.68 -1.48 0.15
N VAL A 109 6.75 -1.73 1.07
CA VAL A 109 5.32 -1.45 0.89
C VAL A 109 5.08 0.01 0.55
N LYS A 110 5.68 0.93 1.31
CA LYS A 110 5.53 2.37 1.03
C LYS A 110 6.15 2.76 -0.31
N SER A 111 7.32 2.20 -0.64
CA SER A 111 8.00 2.46 -1.92
C SER A 111 7.23 1.93 -3.12
N GLU A 112 6.49 0.83 -2.95
CA GLU A 112 5.68 0.26 -4.02
C GLU A 112 4.40 1.04 -4.26
N LEU A 113 3.70 1.47 -3.20
CA LEU A 113 2.33 1.96 -3.31
C LEU A 113 2.19 3.48 -3.24
N ASN A 114 3.01 4.17 -2.45
CA ASN A 114 2.76 5.58 -2.10
C ASN A 114 2.88 6.55 -3.30
N ASP A 115 3.63 6.22 -4.35
CA ASP A 115 3.76 7.04 -5.57
C ASP A 115 2.82 6.64 -6.71
N LEU A 116 1.97 5.63 -6.49
CA LEU A 116 0.92 5.25 -7.43
C LEU A 116 -0.21 6.27 -7.39
N ASP A 117 -0.83 6.55 -8.53
CA ASP A 117 -2.13 7.22 -8.49
C ASP A 117 -3.23 6.26 -8.00
N GLU A 118 -4.42 6.77 -7.72
CA GLU A 118 -5.50 5.96 -7.14
C GLU A 118 -5.90 4.79 -8.04
N ASP A 119 -5.97 4.99 -9.35
CA ASP A 119 -6.35 3.92 -10.27
C ASP A 119 -5.28 2.83 -10.38
N GLU A 120 -3.99 3.21 -10.36
CA GLU A 120 -2.86 2.28 -10.32
C GLU A 120 -2.86 1.48 -9.03
N LEU A 121 -3.06 2.15 -7.89
CA LEU A 121 -3.16 1.52 -6.58
C LEU A 121 -4.32 0.52 -6.53
N LEU A 122 -5.50 0.94 -6.99
CA LEU A 122 -6.66 0.07 -7.01
C LEU A 122 -6.50 -1.10 -7.98
N ALA A 123 -5.90 -0.89 -9.15
CA ALA A 123 -5.60 -1.98 -10.08
C ALA A 123 -4.64 -3.01 -9.46
N TYR A 124 -3.57 -2.52 -8.79
CA TYR A 124 -2.65 -3.41 -8.08
C TYR A 124 -3.39 -4.24 -7.02
N ILE A 125 -4.17 -3.60 -6.16
CA ILE A 125 -4.90 -4.27 -5.07
C ILE A 125 -5.98 -5.22 -5.61
N TYR A 126 -6.83 -4.80 -6.53
CA TYR A 126 -7.98 -5.58 -6.98
C TYR A 126 -7.60 -6.83 -7.78
N PHE A 127 -6.54 -6.75 -8.58
CA PHE A 127 -6.10 -7.89 -9.36
C PHE A 127 -5.08 -8.78 -8.64
N THR A 128 -4.52 -8.30 -7.53
CA THR A 128 -3.70 -9.12 -6.63
C THR A 128 -4.56 -9.82 -5.57
N PHE A 129 -5.60 -9.16 -5.08
CA PHE A 129 -6.49 -9.62 -4.00
C PHE A 129 -7.96 -9.48 -4.43
N PRO A 130 -8.43 -10.28 -5.39
CA PRO A 130 -9.76 -10.13 -5.97
C PRO A 130 -10.88 -10.30 -4.93
N GLU A 131 -10.63 -11.03 -3.85
CA GLU A 131 -11.56 -11.17 -2.72
C GLU A 131 -11.86 -9.82 -2.05
N MET A 132 -10.91 -8.89 -2.04
CA MET A 132 -11.03 -7.55 -1.46
C MET A 132 -11.68 -6.51 -2.38
N ALA A 133 -11.93 -6.88 -3.63
CA ALA A 133 -12.56 -6.00 -4.62
C ALA A 133 -14.07 -6.20 -4.76
N LYS A 134 -14.66 -7.21 -4.11
CA LYS A 134 -16.04 -7.66 -4.31
C LYS A 134 -17.09 -6.57 -4.06
N GLU A 135 -16.86 -5.74 -3.03
CA GLU A 135 -17.77 -4.66 -2.63
C GLU A 135 -17.39 -3.30 -3.25
N SER A 136 -16.35 -3.28 -4.10
CA SER A 136 -15.85 -2.02 -4.63
C SER A 136 -16.78 -1.40 -5.67
N ARG A 137 -17.11 -0.12 -5.46
CA ARG A 137 -17.85 0.70 -6.41
C ARG A 137 -17.03 1.07 -7.66
N LYS A 138 -15.70 0.94 -7.60
CA LYS A 138 -14.78 1.27 -8.71
C LYS A 138 -14.34 0.05 -9.52
N ILE A 139 -14.70 -1.17 -9.12
CA ILE A 139 -14.18 -2.39 -9.74
C ILE A 139 -14.43 -2.45 -11.25
N GLU A 140 -15.64 -2.08 -11.71
CA GLU A 140 -15.97 -2.15 -13.13
C GLU A 140 -15.23 -1.09 -13.94
N GLU A 141 -14.99 0.09 -13.38
CA GLU A 141 -14.19 1.14 -14.01
C GLU A 141 -12.73 0.72 -14.14
N ILE A 142 -12.15 0.19 -13.07
CA ILE A 142 -10.77 -0.31 -13.06
C ILE A 142 -10.58 -1.50 -14.01
N LYS A 143 -11.56 -2.43 -14.08
CA LYS A 143 -11.55 -3.55 -15.03
C LYS A 143 -11.48 -3.10 -16.47
N LYS A 144 -12.24 -2.06 -16.86
CA LYS A 144 -12.24 -1.51 -18.23
C LYS A 144 -10.87 -0.97 -18.63
N ARG A 145 -10.06 -0.53 -17.66
CA ARG A 145 -8.73 0.08 -17.86
C ARG A 145 -7.58 -0.81 -17.41
N ARG A 146 -7.83 -2.10 -17.12
CA ARG A 146 -6.82 -2.99 -16.55
C ARG A 146 -5.55 -3.11 -17.39
N VAL A 147 -5.65 -3.18 -18.71
CA VAL A 147 -4.47 -3.29 -19.61
C VAL A 147 -3.61 -2.03 -19.57
N PRO A 148 -4.12 -0.81 -19.81
CA PRO A 148 -3.31 0.39 -19.68
C PRO A 148 -2.75 0.60 -18.27
N LEU A 149 -3.48 0.25 -17.21
CA LEU A 149 -3.01 0.33 -15.83
C LEU A 149 -1.85 -0.65 -15.57
N ALA A 150 -1.96 -1.89 -16.03
CA ALA A 150 -0.89 -2.87 -15.94
C ALA A 150 0.40 -2.40 -16.65
N ILE A 151 0.26 -1.78 -17.83
CA ILE A 151 1.40 -1.20 -18.57
C ILE A 151 2.05 -0.07 -17.77
N ARG A 152 1.28 0.81 -17.16
CA ARG A 152 1.80 1.91 -16.34
C ARG A 152 2.57 1.40 -15.12
N LEU A 153 1.99 0.45 -14.38
CA LEU A 153 2.64 -0.21 -13.23
C LEU A 153 3.95 -0.89 -13.63
N TYR A 154 3.96 -1.60 -14.76
CA TYR A 154 5.16 -2.23 -15.31
C TYR A 154 6.23 -1.21 -15.69
N LYS A 155 5.86 -0.14 -16.41
CA LYS A 155 6.79 0.94 -16.80
C LYS A 155 7.39 1.67 -15.61
N LYS A 156 6.65 1.81 -14.51
CA LYS A 156 7.15 2.36 -13.24
C LYS A 156 8.08 1.39 -12.49
N GLY A 157 8.25 0.15 -12.96
CA GLY A 157 9.04 -0.87 -12.29
C GLY A 157 8.41 -1.41 -10.99
N LYS A 158 7.10 -1.17 -10.80
CA LYS A 158 6.39 -1.57 -9.58
C LYS A 158 6.01 -3.05 -9.54
N ILE A 159 5.92 -3.66 -10.70
CA ILE A 159 5.53 -5.07 -10.84
C ILE A 159 6.39 -5.77 -11.90
N SER A 160 6.54 -7.08 -11.74
CA SER A 160 7.18 -7.93 -12.73
C SER A 160 6.34 -8.05 -14.01
N LEU A 161 6.97 -8.50 -15.11
CA LEU A 161 6.26 -8.78 -16.37
C LEU A 161 5.12 -9.80 -16.18
N SER A 162 5.36 -10.86 -15.40
CA SER A 162 4.33 -11.87 -15.10
C SER A 162 3.17 -11.28 -14.31
N LYS A 163 3.45 -10.44 -13.31
CA LYS A 163 2.41 -9.77 -12.53
C LYS A 163 1.63 -8.76 -13.37
N ALA A 164 2.30 -8.04 -14.28
CA ALA A 164 1.63 -7.15 -15.20
C ALA A 164 0.68 -7.86 -16.17
N ALA A 165 1.09 -9.02 -16.70
CA ALA A 165 0.24 -9.87 -17.53
C ALA A 165 -0.99 -10.40 -16.74
N GLU A 166 -0.80 -10.82 -15.49
CA GLU A 166 -1.89 -11.22 -14.57
C GLU A 166 -2.88 -10.06 -14.36
N ILE A 167 -2.39 -8.87 -13.97
CA ILE A 167 -3.22 -7.68 -13.83
C ILE A 167 -3.95 -7.35 -15.13
N ALA A 168 -3.28 -7.43 -16.28
CA ALA A 168 -3.89 -7.21 -17.59
C ALA A 168 -4.94 -8.27 -17.98
N GLY A 169 -4.96 -9.43 -17.30
CA GLY A 169 -5.80 -10.57 -17.63
C GLY A 169 -5.41 -11.27 -18.92
N MET A 170 -4.12 -11.35 -19.18
CA MET A 170 -3.53 -11.87 -20.40
C MET A 170 -2.45 -12.92 -20.10
N SER A 171 -2.14 -13.77 -21.09
CA SER A 171 -0.90 -14.55 -21.04
C SER A 171 0.32 -13.61 -21.12
N ILE A 172 1.46 -14.03 -20.54
CA ILE A 172 2.71 -13.27 -20.62
C ILE A 172 3.07 -12.95 -22.08
N LYS A 173 2.92 -13.92 -22.99
CA LYS A 173 3.19 -13.76 -24.42
C LYS A 173 2.31 -12.65 -25.04
N SER A 174 0.99 -12.71 -24.79
CA SER A 174 0.06 -11.71 -25.31
C SER A 174 0.35 -10.32 -24.75
N PHE A 175 0.72 -10.23 -23.47
CA PHE A 175 1.07 -8.96 -22.85
C PHE A 175 2.38 -8.39 -23.42
N MET A 176 3.38 -9.24 -23.66
CA MET A 176 4.63 -8.82 -24.35
C MET A 176 4.36 -8.26 -25.75
N ASP A 177 3.44 -8.87 -26.51
CA ASP A 177 3.06 -8.35 -27.83
C ASP A 177 2.37 -6.98 -27.73
N VAL A 178 1.56 -6.77 -26.72
CA VAL A 178 0.96 -5.44 -26.43
C VAL A 178 2.05 -4.43 -26.08
N LEU A 179 3.02 -4.79 -25.23
CA LEU A 179 4.14 -3.90 -24.87
C LEU A 179 4.95 -3.50 -26.09
N ARG A 180 5.31 -4.47 -26.97
CA ARG A 180 6.06 -4.22 -28.21
C ARG A 180 5.30 -3.26 -29.14
N LYS A 181 4.01 -3.49 -29.35
CA LYS A 181 3.16 -2.60 -30.17
C LYS A 181 3.09 -1.18 -29.61
N LYS A 182 3.26 -1.00 -28.32
CA LYS A 182 3.29 0.31 -27.66
C LYS A 182 4.70 0.89 -27.48
N GLY A 183 5.72 0.25 -28.04
CA GLY A 183 7.11 0.71 -27.95
C GLY A 183 7.70 0.66 -26.54
N VAL A 184 7.15 -0.20 -25.66
CA VAL A 184 7.66 -0.37 -24.30
C VAL A 184 8.79 -1.38 -24.30
N LEU A 185 9.96 -0.98 -23.79
CA LEU A 185 11.14 -1.86 -23.69
C LEU A 185 10.87 -2.98 -22.69
N ILE A 186 11.18 -4.20 -23.10
CA ILE A 186 11.17 -5.38 -22.24
C ILE A 186 12.62 -5.75 -22.02
N PRO A 187 13.18 -5.63 -20.80
CA PRO A 187 14.54 -6.04 -20.52
C PRO A 187 14.69 -7.53 -20.85
N LEU A 188 15.69 -7.85 -21.68
CA LEU A 188 16.14 -9.23 -21.86
C LEU A 188 16.91 -9.62 -20.59
N LYS A 189 16.41 -10.63 -19.88
CA LYS A 189 17.19 -11.27 -18.81
C LYS A 189 18.16 -12.26 -19.43
#